data_ecbe43c3f84f589c6487ef64741602b3
#
_entry.id   ecbe43c3f84f589c6487ef64741602b3
#
_cell.length_a   1.000
_cell.length_b   1.000
_cell.length_c   1.000
_cell.angle_alpha   90.00
_cell.angle_beta   90.00
_cell.angle_gamma   90.00
#
_symmetry.space_group_name_H-M   'P 1'
#
loop_
_entity.id
_entity.type
_entity.pdbx_description
1 polymer ?
#
loop_
_entity_poly.entity_id
_entity_poly.type
_entity_poly.pdbx_seq_one_letter_code
_entity_poly.pdbx_strand_id
1 'polypeptide(L)'
;MSCEPGLSPPPDVEPGFGGTVYFERASWPPADSLYNLWIFASQVYPLDSVKIFAGLFSTPPTIFLYPGFTASLPFFVDSLSYAFNLPAATYQYVGVLQQFREEISVRSLRVVGVHGAGTNPSQPLEVRVDDFQFVQGVNIRVNFHKLPPQPF
;
A
#
# COMPACT_ATOMS: atom_id res chain seq x y z
N MET A 1 11.36 -25.86 31.05
CA MET A 1 11.15 -25.35 30.83
C MET A 1 11.06 -25.18 30.56
N SER A 2 11.22 -24.88 30.33
CA SER A 2 11.24 -24.46 29.87
C SER A 2 11.21 -24.06 29.95
N CYS A 3 11.48 -23.78 29.79
CA CYS A 3 11.46 -23.20 29.70
C CYS A 3 11.25 -22.81 30.04
N GLU A 4 11.32 -22.48 30.02
CA GLU A 4 11.07 -22.06 30.12
C GLU A 4 10.59 -21.94 30.40
N PRO A 5 10.34 -22.77 31.11
CA PRO A 5 10.11 -22.44 30.96
C PRO A 5 10.06 -22.33 30.34
N GLY A 6 9.67 -23.03 30.26
CA GLY A 6 9.87 -22.50 29.23
C GLY A 6 10.35 -21.42 28.70
N LEU A 7 10.93 -21.53 28.32
CA LEU A 7 11.70 -20.38 27.97
C LEU A 7 12.22 -20.50 26.53
N SER A 8 11.27 -20.80 25.66
CA SER A 8 11.52 -20.56 24.23
C SER A 8 11.58 -19.06 24.00
N PRO A 9 12.47 -18.55 23.18
CA PRO A 9 12.40 -17.14 22.76
C PRO A 9 11.06 -16.91 22.04
N PRO A 10 10.46 -15.71 22.14
CA PRO A 10 9.24 -15.43 21.40
C PRO A 10 9.49 -15.63 19.90
N PRO A 11 8.50 -16.10 19.14
CA PRO A 11 8.67 -16.22 17.70
C PRO A 11 8.99 -14.87 17.10
N ASP A 12 9.87 -14.85 16.10
CA ASP A 12 10.18 -13.64 15.37
C ASP A 12 8.94 -13.13 14.63
N VAL A 13 8.66 -11.85 14.79
CA VAL A 13 7.59 -11.18 14.07
C VAL A 13 8.20 -10.58 12.80
N GLU A 14 7.65 -10.92 11.66
CA GLU A 14 8.08 -10.30 10.41
C GLU A 14 7.62 -8.85 10.39
N PRO A 15 8.51 -7.90 10.09
CA PRO A 15 8.11 -6.50 10.02
C PRO A 15 7.11 -6.26 8.90
N GLY A 16 6.26 -5.26 9.09
CA GLY A 16 5.25 -4.91 8.12
C GLY A 16 4.11 -4.14 8.75
N PHE A 17 3.05 -3.99 7.98
CA PHE A 17 1.83 -3.37 8.49
C PHE A 17 0.61 -3.98 7.82
N GLY A 18 -0.53 -3.77 8.43
CA GLY A 18 -1.79 -4.27 7.90
C GLY A 18 -2.97 -3.45 8.38
N GLY A 19 -4.11 -3.73 7.81
CA GLY A 19 -5.35 -3.05 8.12
C GLY A 19 -6.42 -3.43 7.13
N THR A 20 -7.33 -2.50 6.89
CA THR A 20 -8.46 -2.70 5.99
C THR A 20 -8.51 -1.60 4.94
N VAL A 21 -8.72 -1.99 3.69
CA VAL A 21 -9.04 -1.06 2.62
C VAL A 21 -10.56 -1.03 2.48
N TYR A 22 -11.13 0.17 2.54
CA TYR A 22 -12.56 0.40 2.38
C TYR A 22 -12.82 1.05 1.04
N PHE A 23 -13.66 0.42 0.21
CA PHE A 23 -14.00 0.93 -1.11
C PHE A 23 -15.40 1.54 -1.08
N GLU A 24 -15.55 2.73 -1.63
CA GLU A 24 -16.87 3.31 -1.85
C GLU A 24 -17.55 2.52 -2.97
N ARG A 25 -18.57 1.75 -2.62
CA ARG A 25 -19.19 0.77 -3.53
C ARG A 25 -19.67 1.39 -4.83
N ALA A 26 -20.32 2.54 -4.74
CA ALA A 26 -20.90 3.20 -5.91
C ALA A 26 -19.84 3.84 -6.82
N SER A 27 -18.59 3.90 -6.39
CA SER A 27 -17.54 4.58 -7.15
C SER A 27 -16.71 3.67 -8.05
N TRP A 28 -16.92 2.35 -7.99
CA TRP A 28 -16.13 1.42 -8.80
C TRP A 28 -16.22 1.75 -10.28
N PRO A 29 -15.08 1.84 -10.98
CA PRO A 29 -15.09 2.05 -12.43
C PRO A 29 -15.54 0.79 -13.17
N PRO A 30 -15.85 0.90 -14.46
CA PRO A 30 -16.18 -0.28 -15.26
C PRO A 30 -14.99 -1.22 -15.38
N ALA A 31 -15.26 -2.50 -15.62
CA ALA A 31 -14.24 -3.56 -15.64
C ALA A 31 -13.15 -3.31 -16.67
N ASP A 32 -13.44 -2.61 -17.76
CA ASP A 32 -12.44 -2.31 -18.80
C ASP A 32 -11.43 -1.23 -18.39
N SER A 33 -11.63 -0.60 -17.24
CA SER A 33 -10.70 0.34 -16.63
C SER A 33 -9.98 -0.26 -15.42
N LEU A 34 -10.10 -1.57 -15.18
CA LEU A 34 -9.51 -2.24 -14.04
C LEU A 34 -8.58 -3.35 -14.53
N TYR A 35 -7.29 -3.07 -14.55
CA TYR A 35 -6.28 -4.08 -14.91
C TYR A 35 -5.60 -4.62 -13.65
N ASN A 36 -5.19 -3.74 -12.75
CA ASN A 36 -4.58 -4.14 -11.49
C ASN A 36 -4.84 -3.10 -10.41
N LEU A 37 -4.89 -3.58 -9.17
CA LEU A 37 -4.89 -2.74 -7.97
C LEU A 37 -3.82 -3.25 -7.03
N TRP A 38 -3.06 -2.34 -6.46
CA TRP A 38 -2.05 -2.67 -5.46
C TRP A 38 -2.15 -1.73 -4.28
N ILE A 39 -1.81 -2.25 -3.10
CA ILE A 39 -1.42 -1.39 -2.00
C ILE A 39 0.06 -1.08 -2.20
N PHE A 40 0.43 0.19 -2.16
CA PHE A 40 1.83 0.57 -2.28
C PHE A 40 2.32 1.19 -0.98
N ALA A 41 3.60 1.01 -0.71
CA ALA A 41 4.29 1.65 0.40
C ALA A 41 5.59 2.24 -0.13
N SER A 42 5.76 3.54 0.03
CA SER A 42 6.94 4.26 -0.44
C SER A 42 7.69 4.88 0.72
N GLN A 43 8.99 4.66 0.74
CA GLN A 43 9.88 5.34 1.70
C GLN A 43 10.11 6.80 1.33
N VAL A 44 9.73 7.20 0.13
CA VAL A 44 9.99 8.52 -0.44
C VAL A 44 8.68 9.26 -0.67
N TYR A 45 8.65 10.52 -0.26
CA TYR A 45 7.56 11.43 -0.55
C TYR A 45 8.11 12.85 -0.64
N PRO A 46 7.68 13.66 -1.62
CA PRO A 46 6.75 13.33 -2.69
C PRO A 46 7.35 12.45 -3.78
N LEU A 47 6.46 11.78 -4.52
CA LEU A 47 6.84 10.99 -5.68
C LEU A 47 6.62 11.79 -6.96
N ASP A 48 7.35 11.41 -8.02
CA ASP A 48 7.09 11.89 -9.37
C ASP A 48 7.19 10.71 -10.34
N SER A 49 6.98 10.98 -11.63
CA SER A 49 6.93 9.92 -12.63
C SER A 49 8.23 9.13 -12.77
N VAL A 50 9.36 9.75 -12.47
CA VAL A 50 10.66 9.08 -12.52
C VAL A 50 10.87 8.24 -11.26
N LYS A 51 10.54 8.81 -10.10
CA LYS A 51 10.82 8.17 -8.81
C LYS A 51 10.00 6.91 -8.59
N ILE A 52 8.78 6.83 -9.14
CA ILE A 52 7.94 5.67 -8.89
C ILE A 52 8.55 4.39 -9.49
N PHE A 53 9.00 4.43 -10.74
CA PHE A 53 9.63 3.25 -11.32
C PHE A 53 11.04 3.01 -10.79
N ALA A 54 11.78 4.08 -10.55
CA ALA A 54 13.10 3.96 -9.94
C ALA A 54 13.00 3.29 -8.56
N GLY A 55 12.01 3.68 -7.75
CA GLY A 55 11.83 3.10 -6.44
C GLY A 55 11.37 1.64 -6.46
N LEU A 56 10.53 1.27 -7.44
CA LEU A 56 10.07 -0.11 -7.59
C LEU A 56 11.18 -1.07 -7.98
N PHE A 57 12.11 -0.62 -8.81
CA PHE A 57 13.12 -1.48 -9.43
C PHE A 57 14.53 -1.20 -8.94
N SER A 58 14.71 -0.34 -7.95
CA SER A 58 16.01 -0.11 -7.33
C SER A 58 16.45 -1.31 -6.47
N THR A 59 17.72 -1.34 -6.11
CA THR A 59 18.27 -2.40 -5.26
C THR A 59 19.03 -1.76 -4.09
N PRO A 60 18.48 -1.81 -2.87
CA PRO A 60 17.16 -2.32 -2.50
C PRO A 60 16.02 -1.40 -2.96
N PRO A 61 14.81 -1.92 -3.16
CA PRO A 61 13.69 -1.08 -3.56
C PRO A 61 13.25 -0.15 -2.43
N THR A 62 12.71 1.01 -2.79
CA THR A 62 12.13 1.97 -1.84
C THR A 62 10.62 2.04 -1.94
N ILE A 63 10.04 1.42 -2.95
CA ILE A 63 8.60 1.31 -3.14
C ILE A 63 8.25 -0.16 -3.27
N PHE A 64 7.21 -0.57 -2.53
CA PHE A 64 6.76 -1.96 -2.47
C PHE A 64 5.31 -2.04 -2.87
N LEU A 65 4.92 -3.12 -3.53
CA LEU A 65 3.55 -3.38 -3.95
C LEU A 65 3.01 -4.65 -3.29
N TYR A 66 1.74 -4.61 -2.89
CA TYR A 66 1.01 -5.77 -2.35
C TYR A 66 -0.23 -6.01 -3.21
N PRO A 67 -0.51 -7.22 -3.62
CA PRO A 67 0.16 -8.48 -3.27
C PRO A 67 1.46 -8.73 -4.03
N GLY A 68 1.80 -7.93 -4.98
CA GLY A 68 3.02 -8.02 -5.76
C GLY A 68 2.80 -7.49 -7.16
N PHE A 69 3.87 -7.22 -7.89
CA PHE A 69 3.78 -6.59 -9.21
C PHE A 69 3.00 -7.44 -10.22
N THR A 70 3.06 -8.76 -10.08
CA THR A 70 2.41 -9.70 -11.00
C THR A 70 1.05 -10.19 -10.52
N ALA A 71 0.53 -9.63 -9.44
CA ALA A 71 -0.76 -9.98 -8.86
C ALA A 71 -1.59 -8.72 -8.65
N SER A 72 -2.82 -8.87 -8.18
CA SER A 72 -3.72 -7.74 -7.99
C SER A 72 -4.63 -7.98 -6.81
N LEU A 73 -5.06 -6.89 -6.17
CA LEU A 73 -6.18 -6.92 -5.23
C LEU A 73 -7.46 -7.28 -5.98
N PRO A 74 -8.45 -7.88 -5.29
CA PRO A 74 -9.74 -8.17 -5.91
C PRO A 74 -10.50 -6.89 -6.26
N PHE A 75 -11.35 -6.98 -7.28
CA PHE A 75 -12.19 -5.87 -7.72
C PHE A 75 -13.62 -6.03 -7.20
N PHE A 76 -14.35 -4.93 -7.17
CA PHE A 76 -15.79 -4.90 -6.84
C PHE A 76 -16.10 -5.47 -5.46
N VAL A 77 -15.25 -5.19 -4.49
CA VAL A 77 -15.45 -5.54 -3.09
C VAL A 77 -15.72 -4.28 -2.28
N ASP A 78 -16.39 -4.41 -1.14
CA ASP A 78 -16.67 -3.28 -0.24
C ASP A 78 -15.47 -2.98 0.65
N SER A 79 -14.77 -4.03 1.06
CA SER A 79 -13.58 -3.90 1.88
C SER A 79 -12.73 -5.15 1.74
N LEU A 80 -11.46 -5.00 2.11
CA LEU A 80 -10.58 -6.15 2.21
C LEU A 80 -9.54 -5.90 3.30
N SER A 81 -9.22 -6.95 4.03
CA SER A 81 -8.13 -6.93 5.01
C SER A 81 -6.85 -7.37 4.34
N TYR A 82 -5.74 -6.80 4.77
CA TYR A 82 -4.44 -7.13 4.20
C TYR A 82 -3.36 -7.18 5.27
N ALA A 83 -2.29 -7.90 4.96
CA ALA A 83 -1.08 -7.95 5.77
C ALA A 83 0.11 -7.83 4.82
N PHE A 84 0.86 -6.75 4.95
CA PHE A 84 1.94 -6.39 4.04
C PHE A 84 3.27 -6.49 4.77
N ASN A 85 4.04 -7.53 4.47
CA ASN A 85 5.36 -7.70 5.07
C ASN A 85 6.39 -6.91 4.29
N LEU A 86 7.16 -6.08 4.99
CA LEU A 86 8.09 -5.12 4.44
C LEU A 86 9.32 -5.02 5.34
N PRO A 87 10.47 -4.62 4.80
CA PRO A 87 11.61 -4.29 5.64
C PRO A 87 11.29 -3.16 6.62
N ALA A 88 11.92 -3.18 7.77
CA ALA A 88 11.82 -2.10 8.74
C ALA A 88 12.28 -0.79 8.11
N ALA A 89 11.43 0.22 8.13
CA ALA A 89 11.70 1.54 7.56
C ALA A 89 10.55 2.48 7.91
N THR A 90 10.70 3.75 7.58
CA THR A 90 9.60 4.71 7.62
C THR A 90 9.04 4.84 6.22
N TYR A 91 7.75 4.49 6.06
CA TYR A 91 7.04 4.58 4.79
C TYR A 91 6.23 5.87 4.81
N GLN A 92 6.67 6.85 4.05
CA GLN A 92 6.09 8.19 4.08
C GLN A 92 4.83 8.32 3.25
N TYR A 93 4.60 7.36 2.33
CA TYR A 93 3.48 7.42 1.42
C TYR A 93 2.91 6.01 1.22
N VAL A 94 1.73 5.78 1.79
CA VAL A 94 1.06 4.48 1.74
C VAL A 94 -0.34 4.70 1.16
N GLY A 95 -0.71 3.89 0.19
CA GLY A 95 -2.02 4.02 -0.42
C GLY A 95 -2.35 2.89 -1.37
N VAL A 96 -3.34 3.13 -2.22
CA VAL A 96 -3.78 2.17 -3.24
C VAL A 96 -3.51 2.77 -4.62
N LEU A 97 -2.87 1.98 -5.46
CA LEU A 97 -2.49 2.34 -6.83
C LEU A 97 -3.33 1.52 -7.80
N GLN A 98 -3.90 2.17 -8.80
CA GLN A 98 -4.68 1.53 -9.85
C GLN A 98 -3.96 1.61 -11.18
N GLN A 99 -3.91 0.48 -11.88
CA GLN A 99 -3.57 0.45 -13.30
C GLN A 99 -4.89 0.45 -14.08
N PHE A 100 -5.13 1.52 -14.83
CA PHE A 100 -6.41 1.70 -15.53
C PHE A 100 -6.30 1.57 -17.06
N ARG A 101 -5.12 1.20 -17.54
CA ARG A 101 -4.85 0.89 -18.95
C ARG A 101 -4.00 -0.37 -19.03
N GLU A 102 -4.01 -1.01 -20.18
CA GLU A 102 -3.31 -2.28 -20.38
C GLU A 102 -1.79 -2.15 -20.25
N GLU A 103 -1.21 -1.09 -20.77
CA GLU A 103 0.23 -0.89 -20.76
C GLU A 103 0.78 -0.58 -19.37
N ILE A 104 2.01 -0.99 -19.08
CA ILE A 104 2.69 -0.65 -17.86
C ILE A 104 3.48 0.65 -18.09
N SER A 105 2.90 1.75 -17.69
CA SER A 105 3.54 3.07 -17.78
C SER A 105 2.95 3.99 -16.71
N VAL A 106 3.62 5.12 -16.44
CA VAL A 106 3.09 6.10 -15.50
C VAL A 106 1.74 6.65 -15.93
N ARG A 107 1.49 6.69 -17.22
CA ARG A 107 0.21 7.18 -17.77
C ARG A 107 -0.95 6.22 -17.50
N SER A 108 -0.64 4.99 -17.13
CA SER A 108 -1.63 3.96 -16.85
C SER A 108 -1.90 3.79 -15.36
N LEU A 109 -1.21 4.55 -14.53
CA LEU A 109 -1.27 4.43 -13.08
C LEU A 109 -1.86 5.69 -12.46
N ARG A 110 -2.69 5.48 -11.43
CA ARG A 110 -3.17 6.58 -10.59
C ARG A 110 -3.35 6.11 -9.17
N VAL A 111 -3.17 7.03 -8.23
CA VAL A 111 -3.40 6.78 -6.83
C VAL A 111 -4.89 7.00 -6.56
N VAL A 112 -5.55 6.00 -5.98
CA VAL A 112 -7.00 6.04 -5.74
C VAL A 112 -7.36 6.12 -4.28
N GLY A 113 -6.40 5.94 -3.38
CA GLY A 113 -6.60 6.11 -1.95
C GLY A 113 -5.26 6.32 -1.27
N VAL A 114 -5.25 7.06 -0.17
CA VAL A 114 -4.03 7.36 0.60
C VAL A 114 -4.34 7.19 2.06
N HIS A 115 -3.43 6.52 2.78
CA HIS A 115 -3.54 6.41 4.23
C HIS A 115 -3.45 7.81 4.86
N GLY A 116 -4.44 8.15 5.67
CA GLY A 116 -4.51 9.47 6.32
C GLY A 116 -5.20 10.56 5.51
N ALA A 117 -5.60 10.29 4.26
CA ALA A 117 -6.21 11.30 3.39
C ALA A 117 -7.53 11.87 3.94
N GLY A 118 -8.23 11.10 4.79
CA GLY A 118 -9.44 11.59 5.43
C GLY A 118 -9.19 12.69 6.44
N THR A 119 -7.97 12.78 6.97
CA THR A 119 -7.59 13.80 7.94
C THR A 119 -7.02 15.03 7.24
N ASN A 120 -6.11 14.81 6.30
CA ASN A 120 -5.51 15.87 5.49
C ASN A 120 -5.13 15.28 4.13
N PRO A 121 -5.97 15.46 3.09
CA PRO A 121 -5.75 14.81 1.81
C PRO A 121 -4.47 15.20 1.09
N SER A 122 -3.87 16.32 1.44
CA SER A 122 -2.61 16.77 0.82
C SER A 122 -1.38 16.22 1.53
N GLN A 123 -1.54 15.56 2.68
CA GLN A 123 -0.42 15.04 3.47
C GLN A 123 -0.73 13.63 3.95
N PRO A 124 -0.13 12.62 3.32
CA PRO A 124 -0.31 11.24 3.78
C PRO A 124 0.31 11.05 5.16
N LEU A 125 -0.27 10.15 5.95
CA LEU A 125 0.32 9.75 7.21
C LEU A 125 1.44 8.75 6.94
N GLU A 126 2.58 8.94 7.60
CA GLU A 126 3.65 7.97 7.53
C GLU A 126 3.34 6.74 8.38
N VAL A 127 3.93 5.62 7.99
CA VAL A 127 3.87 4.37 8.74
C VAL A 127 5.31 3.99 9.07
N ARG A 128 5.63 3.94 10.36
CA ARG A 128 6.95 3.53 10.81
C ARG A 128 6.91 2.07 11.21
N VAL A 129 7.76 1.27 10.56
CA VAL A 129 7.89 -0.15 10.83
C VAL A 129 9.27 -0.38 11.42
N ASP A 130 9.32 -0.86 12.67
CA ASP A 130 10.56 -1.21 13.34
C ASP A 130 10.84 -2.70 13.16
N ASP A 131 12.07 -3.12 13.47
CA ASP A 131 12.43 -4.53 13.45
C ASP A 131 11.51 -5.32 14.37
N PHE A 132 11.06 -6.47 13.90
CA PHE A 132 10.18 -7.38 14.64
C PHE A 132 8.86 -6.73 15.05
N GLN A 133 8.41 -5.72 14.30
CA GLN A 133 7.14 -5.05 14.57
C GLN A 133 6.19 -5.20 13.38
N PHE A 134 4.93 -5.53 13.69
CA PHE A 134 3.85 -5.49 12.71
C PHE A 134 2.82 -4.46 13.15
N VAL A 135 2.64 -3.41 12.36
CA VAL A 135 1.75 -2.29 12.69
C VAL A 135 0.34 -2.60 12.21
N GLN A 136 -0.64 -2.56 13.11
CA GLN A 136 -2.04 -2.78 12.79
C GLN A 136 -2.77 -1.45 12.57
N GLY A 137 -3.94 -1.52 11.94
CA GLY A 137 -4.82 -0.37 11.81
C GLY A 137 -4.41 0.63 10.73
N VAL A 138 -3.57 0.22 9.79
CA VAL A 138 -3.22 1.06 8.65
C VAL A 138 -4.35 0.92 7.63
N ASN A 139 -5.39 1.74 7.80
CA ASN A 139 -6.60 1.66 7.00
C ASN A 139 -6.54 2.69 5.88
N ILE A 140 -7.11 2.33 4.73
CA ILE A 140 -7.12 3.18 3.54
C ILE A 140 -8.55 3.23 3.02
N ARG A 141 -9.02 4.42 2.66
CA ARG A 141 -10.32 4.60 2.02
C ARG A 141 -10.12 4.94 0.56
N VAL A 142 -10.86 4.25 -0.29
CA VAL A 142 -10.80 4.42 -1.74
C VAL A 142 -12.16 4.91 -2.24
N ASN A 143 -12.15 6.03 -2.96
CA ASN A 143 -13.31 6.52 -3.70
C ASN A 143 -12.83 6.88 -5.10
N PHE A 144 -13.23 6.08 -6.08
CA PHE A 144 -12.79 6.28 -7.46
C PHE A 144 -13.35 7.54 -8.10
N HIS A 145 -14.37 8.15 -7.49
CA HIS A 145 -14.94 9.42 -7.95
C HIS A 145 -14.30 10.64 -7.28
N LYS A 146 -13.52 10.43 -6.22
CA LYS A 146 -12.87 11.51 -5.48
C LYS A 146 -11.43 11.10 -5.20
N LEU A 147 -10.60 11.22 -6.21
CA LEU A 147 -9.20 10.82 -6.10
C LEU A 147 -8.42 11.80 -5.22
N PRO A 148 -7.44 11.29 -4.45
CA PRO A 148 -6.51 12.18 -3.75
C PRO A 148 -5.62 12.93 -4.74
N PRO A 149 -4.85 13.93 -4.28
CA PRO A 149 -3.87 14.57 -5.16
C PRO A 149 -2.93 13.55 -5.77
N GLN A 150 -2.72 13.64 -7.08
CA GLN A 150 -1.87 12.68 -7.78
C GLN A 150 -0.41 13.09 -7.68
N PRO A 151 0.51 12.14 -7.43
CA PRO A 151 1.93 12.44 -7.30
C PRO A 151 2.63 12.64 -8.65
N PHE A 152 1.97 12.29 -9.73
CA PHE A 152 2.56 12.40 -11.07
C PHE A 152 1.50 12.61 -12.14
#